data_c9a42ec53cce6cc0defd4e34fbc6c796
#
_entry.id   c9a42ec53cce6cc0defd4e34fbc6c796
#
_cell.length_a   1.000
_cell.length_b   1.000
_cell.length_c   1.000
_cell.angle_alpha   90.00
_cell.angle_beta   90.00
_cell.angle_gamma   90.00
#
_symmetry.space_group_name_H-M   'P 1'
#
loop_
_entity.id
_entity.type
_entity.pdbx_description
1 polymer ?
#
loop_
_entity_poly.entity_id
_entity_poly.type
_entity_poly.pdbx_seq_one_letter_code
_entity_poly.pdbx_strand_id
1 'polypeptide(L)'
;SPESQFTHTPGLKVVYASTPYNAKGLLIAAIECNDPVIVLEPKRCYRGPFYGDPHNVPTWKDHPEAQVPESHYTVEIGKARLALEGNECTVIAWGAMVHVAQAAIRESGISCDLIDLQSLVPWDMEAIEASIEKTGRCVLVHEAPKTRRFGSEMAASIQERCFWSLEAPVNRVTGWDTPFPHTTEWDYMPSPARIAEAIHKTMEE
;
A
#
# COMPACT_ATOMS: atom_id res chain seq x y z
N SER A 1 -11.80 4.68 1.67
CA SER A 1 -11.27 3.46 1.05
C SER A 1 -12.14 2.27 1.46
N PRO A 2 -12.85 1.60 0.53
CA PRO A 2 -13.90 0.63 0.86
C PRO A 2 -13.39 -0.82 0.91
N GLU A 3 -12.10 -1.08 0.75
CA GLU A 3 -11.52 -2.42 0.59
C GLU A 3 -11.95 -3.39 1.69
N SER A 4 -12.08 -2.92 2.93
CA SER A 4 -12.47 -3.76 4.06
C SER A 4 -13.88 -4.38 3.94
N GLN A 5 -14.74 -3.78 3.12
CA GLN A 5 -16.08 -4.31 2.87
C GLN A 5 -16.03 -5.59 2.01
N PHE A 6 -14.99 -5.74 1.23
CA PHE A 6 -14.80 -6.87 0.33
C PHE A 6 -13.83 -7.91 0.89
N THR A 7 -12.77 -7.46 1.58
CA THR A 7 -11.71 -8.35 2.07
C THR A 7 -12.16 -9.32 3.16
N HIS A 8 -13.27 -9.02 3.89
CA HIS A 8 -13.82 -9.94 4.89
C HIS A 8 -14.85 -10.93 4.34
N THR A 9 -15.16 -10.87 3.04
CA THR A 9 -16.15 -11.73 2.40
C THR A 9 -15.48 -12.98 1.82
N PRO A 10 -15.66 -14.17 2.40
CA PRO A 10 -15.07 -15.40 1.88
C PRO A 10 -15.49 -15.67 0.43
N GLY A 11 -14.55 -16.13 -0.39
CA GLY A 11 -14.79 -16.45 -1.80
C GLY A 11 -14.58 -15.29 -2.76
N LEU A 12 -14.42 -14.04 -2.27
CA LEU A 12 -14.01 -12.92 -3.11
C LEU A 12 -12.47 -12.81 -3.13
N LYS A 13 -11.92 -12.54 -4.31
CA LYS A 13 -10.55 -12.02 -4.45
C LYS A 13 -10.61 -10.50 -4.57
N VAL A 14 -9.61 -9.81 -4.03
CA VAL A 14 -9.54 -8.35 -4.04
C VAL A 14 -8.16 -7.90 -4.47
N VAL A 15 -8.08 -7.17 -5.56
CA VAL A 15 -6.83 -6.60 -6.09
C VAL A 15 -6.92 -5.07 -6.14
N TYR A 16 -5.79 -4.40 -6.00
CA TYR A 16 -5.73 -2.95 -5.94
C TYR A 16 -4.52 -2.42 -6.73
N ALA A 17 -4.78 -1.87 -7.89
CA ALA A 17 -3.73 -1.36 -8.76
C ALA A 17 -3.06 -0.10 -8.21
N SER A 18 -1.75 0.04 -8.40
CA SER A 18 -0.96 1.22 -8.06
C SER A 18 -0.35 1.91 -9.29
N THR A 19 -0.15 1.16 -10.38
CA THR A 19 0.48 1.66 -11.62
C THR A 19 -0.35 1.25 -12.85
N PRO A 20 -0.19 1.94 -14.00
CA PRO A 20 -0.84 1.52 -15.25
C PRO A 20 -0.49 0.09 -15.67
N TYR A 21 0.76 -0.34 -15.45
CA TYR A 21 1.20 -1.70 -15.76
C TYR A 21 0.41 -2.74 -14.95
N ASN A 22 0.38 -2.62 -13.62
CA ASN A 22 -0.35 -3.59 -12.82
C ASN A 22 -1.87 -3.44 -12.92
N ALA A 23 -2.40 -2.26 -13.25
CA ALA A 23 -3.82 -2.08 -13.54
C ALA A 23 -4.27 -2.95 -14.72
N LYS A 24 -3.57 -2.89 -15.86
CA LYS A 24 -3.86 -3.75 -17.02
C LYS A 24 -3.67 -5.21 -16.68
N GLY A 25 -2.54 -5.59 -16.09
CA GLY A 25 -2.21 -7.00 -15.84
C GLY A 25 -3.14 -7.67 -14.81
N LEU A 26 -3.51 -6.96 -13.74
CA LEU A 26 -4.47 -7.44 -12.74
C LEU A 26 -5.90 -7.53 -13.31
N LEU A 27 -6.31 -6.56 -14.14
CA LEU A 27 -7.63 -6.60 -14.76
C LEU A 27 -7.76 -7.81 -15.72
N ILE A 28 -6.73 -8.08 -16.53
CA ILE A 28 -6.72 -9.24 -17.40
C ILE A 28 -6.75 -10.53 -16.56
N ALA A 29 -5.91 -10.62 -15.51
CA ALA A 29 -5.91 -11.76 -14.61
C ALA A 29 -7.27 -11.97 -13.92
N ALA A 30 -7.94 -10.88 -13.54
CA ALA A 30 -9.27 -10.94 -12.95
C ALA A 30 -10.34 -11.45 -13.92
N ILE A 31 -10.27 -11.06 -15.20
CA ILE A 31 -11.20 -11.54 -16.26
C ILE A 31 -10.97 -13.03 -16.53
N GLU A 32 -9.73 -13.49 -16.51
CA GLU A 32 -9.38 -14.89 -16.75
C GLU A 32 -9.57 -15.79 -15.52
N CYS A 33 -9.74 -15.19 -14.34
CA CYS A 33 -9.96 -15.93 -13.11
C CYS A 33 -11.37 -16.54 -13.08
N ASN A 34 -11.47 -17.79 -12.62
CA ASN A 34 -12.77 -18.45 -12.46
C ASN A 34 -13.53 -18.03 -11.20
N ASP A 35 -12.85 -17.36 -10.26
CA ASP A 35 -13.47 -16.83 -9.03
C ASP A 35 -13.87 -15.36 -9.21
N PRO A 36 -14.84 -14.86 -8.45
CA PRO A 36 -15.17 -13.44 -8.48
C PRO A 36 -14.02 -12.59 -7.92
N VAL A 37 -13.61 -11.57 -8.68
CA VAL A 37 -12.52 -10.65 -8.34
C VAL A 37 -13.05 -9.22 -8.29
N ILE A 38 -12.80 -8.53 -7.18
CA ILE A 38 -13.01 -7.10 -7.05
C ILE A 38 -11.71 -6.39 -7.44
N VAL A 39 -11.75 -5.63 -8.52
CA VAL A 39 -10.62 -4.81 -8.99
C VAL A 39 -10.84 -3.38 -8.50
N LEU A 40 -9.99 -2.93 -7.57
CA LEU A 40 -10.04 -1.59 -7.03
C LEU A 40 -9.07 -0.68 -7.78
N GLU A 41 -9.58 0.46 -8.23
CA GLU A 41 -8.82 1.47 -8.96
C GLU A 41 -8.80 2.77 -8.14
N PRO A 42 -7.64 3.20 -7.61
CA PRO A 42 -7.58 4.42 -6.84
C PRO A 42 -7.74 5.63 -7.75
N LYS A 43 -8.80 6.41 -7.53
CA LYS A 43 -9.11 7.59 -8.33
C LYS A 43 -7.97 8.61 -8.36
N ARG A 44 -7.20 8.68 -7.27
CA ARG A 44 -6.02 9.51 -7.15
C ARG A 44 -4.92 9.15 -8.14
N CYS A 45 -4.80 7.86 -8.53
CA CYS A 45 -3.83 7.42 -9.53
C CYS A 45 -4.15 7.91 -10.95
N TYR A 46 -5.40 8.35 -11.23
CA TYR A 46 -5.74 8.94 -12.52
C TYR A 46 -5.30 10.39 -12.65
N ARG A 47 -5.17 11.10 -11.54
CA ARG A 47 -5.09 12.56 -11.56
C ARG A 47 -4.09 13.17 -10.56
N GLY A 48 -3.37 12.38 -9.75
CA GLY A 48 -2.46 12.93 -8.75
C GLY A 48 -3.07 14.05 -7.88
N PRO A 49 -2.28 14.81 -7.19
CA PRO A 49 -0.91 14.53 -6.78
C PRO A 49 -0.86 13.46 -5.69
N PHE A 50 0.31 12.86 -5.53
CA PHE A 50 0.54 11.88 -4.45
C PHE A 50 1.13 12.52 -3.20
N TYR A 51 1.78 13.66 -3.36
CA TYR A 51 2.48 14.43 -2.33
C TYR A 51 2.55 15.88 -2.77
N GLY A 52 2.94 16.77 -1.86
CA GLY A 52 3.10 18.20 -2.14
C GLY A 52 2.29 19.07 -1.20
N ASP A 53 2.33 20.39 -1.45
CA ASP A 53 1.54 21.36 -0.71
C ASP A 53 0.04 21.19 -1.07
N PRO A 54 -0.83 20.92 -0.09
CA PRO A 54 -2.27 20.79 -0.33
C PRO A 54 -2.93 22.06 -0.87
N HIS A 55 -2.29 23.22 -0.67
CA HIS A 55 -2.76 24.51 -1.18
C HIS A 55 -2.26 24.82 -2.59
N ASN A 56 -1.25 24.08 -3.05
CA ASN A 56 -0.72 24.17 -4.40
C ASN A 56 -0.89 22.85 -5.12
N VAL A 57 -2.15 22.44 -5.26
CA VAL A 57 -2.51 21.19 -5.96
C VAL A 57 -2.00 21.24 -7.39
N PRO A 58 -1.01 20.41 -7.77
CA PRO A 58 -0.51 20.37 -9.12
C PRO A 58 -1.64 20.07 -10.10
N THR A 59 -1.55 20.64 -11.25
CA THR A 59 -2.47 20.33 -12.35
C THR A 59 -2.38 18.82 -12.65
N TRP A 60 -3.43 18.27 -13.20
CA TRP A 60 -3.72 16.90 -13.62
C TRP A 60 -2.59 16.10 -14.33
N LYS A 61 -1.35 16.57 -14.26
CA LYS A 61 -0.19 15.98 -14.93
C LYS A 61 0.58 14.98 -14.09
N ASP A 62 0.42 15.04 -12.76
CA ASP A 62 1.17 14.17 -11.85
C ASP A 62 0.37 12.91 -11.53
N HIS A 63 0.35 11.98 -12.45
CA HIS A 63 -0.21 10.64 -12.30
C HIS A 63 0.90 9.59 -12.46
N PRO A 64 0.72 8.38 -11.95
CA PRO A 64 1.72 7.34 -12.13
C PRO A 64 1.89 7.01 -13.62
N GLU A 65 3.12 7.02 -14.05
CA GLU A 65 3.49 6.62 -15.40
C GLU A 65 4.14 5.24 -15.39
N ALA A 66 3.83 4.44 -16.39
CA ALA A 66 4.51 3.17 -16.64
C ALA A 66 4.40 2.82 -18.12
N GLN A 67 5.41 2.13 -18.62
CA GLN A 67 5.30 1.49 -19.92
C GLN A 67 4.35 0.29 -19.82
N VAL A 68 3.30 0.32 -20.61
CA VAL A 68 2.30 -0.75 -20.66
C VAL A 68 2.45 -1.47 -22.00
N PRO A 69 2.90 -2.74 -22.02
CA PRO A 69 2.99 -3.51 -23.24
C PRO A 69 1.65 -3.61 -23.96
N GLU A 70 1.63 -3.51 -25.29
CA GLU A 70 0.41 -3.71 -26.09
C GLU A 70 -0.04 -5.17 -26.06
N SER A 71 0.91 -6.10 -25.98
CA SER A 71 0.63 -7.53 -25.91
C SER A 71 -0.16 -7.90 -24.66
N HIS A 72 -0.77 -9.07 -24.72
CA HIS A 72 -1.40 -9.71 -23.57
C HIS A 72 -0.34 -10.05 -22.51
N TYR A 73 -0.65 -9.76 -21.25
CA TYR A 73 0.08 -10.23 -20.07
C TYR A 73 -0.82 -10.14 -18.83
N THR A 74 -0.52 -10.93 -17.83
CA THR A 74 -1.19 -10.90 -16.54
C THR A 74 -0.21 -10.52 -15.43
N VAL A 75 -0.74 -9.95 -14.36
CA VAL A 75 -0.07 -9.85 -13.06
C VAL A 75 -0.72 -10.86 -12.14
N GLU A 76 0.08 -11.67 -11.47
CA GLU A 76 -0.40 -12.78 -10.67
C GLU A 76 -1.17 -12.26 -9.43
N ILE A 77 -2.42 -12.74 -9.27
CA ILE A 77 -3.23 -12.44 -8.09
C ILE A 77 -2.65 -13.22 -6.90
N GLY A 78 -2.44 -12.53 -5.80
CA GLY A 78 -1.83 -13.12 -4.59
C GLY A 78 -0.33 -12.88 -4.47
N LYS A 79 0.28 -12.16 -5.44
CA LYS A 79 1.69 -11.77 -5.38
C LYS A 79 1.85 -10.27 -5.21
N ALA A 80 2.82 -9.89 -4.38
CA ALA A 80 3.22 -8.51 -4.17
C ALA A 80 4.38 -8.13 -5.11
N ARG A 81 4.60 -6.84 -5.25
CA ARG A 81 5.74 -6.27 -5.98
C ARG A 81 6.66 -5.53 -5.03
N LEU A 82 7.95 -5.82 -5.07
CA LEU A 82 8.95 -4.99 -4.41
C LEU A 82 9.15 -3.72 -5.25
N ALA A 83 8.59 -2.60 -4.79
CA ALA A 83 8.64 -1.31 -5.49
C ALA A 83 9.94 -0.55 -5.24
N LEU A 84 10.53 -0.70 -4.06
CA LEU A 84 11.88 -0.26 -3.69
C LEU A 84 12.54 -1.36 -2.88
N GLU A 85 13.84 -1.50 -3.04
CA GLU A 85 14.66 -2.42 -2.26
C GLU A 85 15.47 -1.64 -1.21
N GLY A 86 15.46 -2.12 0.03
CA GLY A 86 16.19 -1.58 1.17
C GLY A 86 16.47 -2.65 2.22
N ASN A 87 16.98 -2.28 3.39
CA ASN A 87 17.44 -3.26 4.38
C ASN A 87 17.23 -2.84 5.85
N GLU A 88 16.60 -1.70 6.11
CA GLU A 88 16.45 -1.19 7.48
C GLU A 88 14.99 -1.24 7.97
N CYS A 89 14.02 -1.07 7.08
CA CYS A 89 12.60 -1.11 7.43
C CYS A 89 11.76 -1.63 6.26
N THR A 90 10.73 -2.41 6.53
CA THR A 90 9.72 -2.83 5.57
C THR A 90 8.55 -1.85 5.59
N VAL A 91 8.24 -1.23 4.47
CA VAL A 91 7.05 -0.39 4.30
C VAL A 91 6.08 -1.12 3.38
N ILE A 92 4.85 -1.35 3.83
CA ILE A 92 3.82 -2.05 3.06
C ILE A 92 2.72 -1.06 2.70
N ALA A 93 2.38 -0.97 1.42
CA ALA A 93 1.34 -0.07 0.93
C ALA A 93 0.58 -0.69 -0.24
N TRP A 94 -0.54 -0.08 -0.62
CA TRP A 94 -1.33 -0.45 -1.80
C TRP A 94 -2.00 0.77 -2.44
N GLY A 95 -2.32 0.66 -3.70
CA GLY A 95 -2.96 1.73 -4.46
C GLY A 95 -2.15 3.03 -4.47
N ALA A 96 -2.79 4.16 -4.24
CA ALA A 96 -2.14 5.47 -4.26
C ALA A 96 -1.09 5.65 -3.15
N MET A 97 -1.22 4.92 -2.04
CA MET A 97 -0.27 5.03 -0.92
C MET A 97 1.12 4.49 -1.24
N VAL A 98 1.28 3.66 -2.26
CA VAL A 98 2.60 3.22 -2.74
C VAL A 98 3.45 4.42 -3.17
N HIS A 99 2.87 5.37 -3.90
CA HIS A 99 3.56 6.58 -4.39
C HIS A 99 3.87 7.55 -3.24
N VAL A 100 2.95 7.69 -2.29
CA VAL A 100 3.16 8.53 -1.10
C VAL A 100 4.25 7.95 -0.21
N ALA A 101 4.24 6.63 0.01
CA ALA A 101 5.28 5.92 0.76
C ALA A 101 6.65 6.02 0.08
N GLN A 102 6.69 5.95 -1.25
CA GLN A 102 7.95 6.14 -2.00
C GLN A 102 8.56 7.52 -1.79
N ALA A 103 7.74 8.57 -1.75
CA ALA A 103 8.20 9.92 -1.43
C ALA A 103 8.69 10.00 0.03
N ALA A 104 7.93 9.43 0.97
CA ALA A 104 8.29 9.40 2.39
C ALA A 104 9.62 8.69 2.67
N ILE A 105 9.88 7.57 2.00
CA ILE A 105 11.14 6.82 2.11
C ILE A 105 12.32 7.68 1.65
N ARG A 106 12.15 8.41 0.55
CA ARG A 106 13.19 9.35 0.07
C ARG A 106 13.45 10.49 1.06
N GLU A 107 12.38 11.03 1.67
CA GLU A 107 12.48 12.12 2.66
C GLU A 107 13.08 11.63 3.97
N SER A 108 12.81 10.39 4.40
CA SER A 108 13.36 9.83 5.64
C SER A 108 14.85 9.56 5.57
N GLY A 109 15.40 9.29 4.37
CA GLY A 109 16.78 8.87 4.18
C GLY A 109 17.10 7.46 4.69
N ILE A 110 16.08 6.69 5.12
CA ILE A 110 16.21 5.32 5.64
C ILE A 110 16.03 4.33 4.48
N SER A 111 16.87 3.30 4.45
CA SER A 111 16.84 2.27 3.41
C SER A 111 15.70 1.29 3.63
N CYS A 112 14.57 1.50 2.95
CA CYS A 112 13.37 0.69 3.14
C CYS A 112 13.08 -0.22 1.95
N ASP A 113 12.66 -1.46 2.24
CA ASP A 113 11.83 -2.21 1.30
C ASP A 113 10.46 -1.54 1.18
N LEU A 114 10.00 -1.28 -0.02
CA LEU A 114 8.61 -0.87 -0.26
C LEU A 114 7.88 -2.00 -0.98
N ILE A 115 6.96 -2.63 -0.27
CA ILE A 115 6.10 -3.69 -0.80
C ILE A 115 4.78 -3.06 -1.27
N ASP A 116 4.53 -3.13 -2.57
CA ASP A 116 3.25 -2.87 -3.18
C ASP A 116 2.45 -4.16 -3.21
N LEU A 117 1.41 -4.25 -2.38
CA LEU A 117 0.65 -5.49 -2.23
C LEU A 117 -0.04 -5.97 -3.50
N GLN A 118 -0.54 -5.07 -4.33
CA GLN A 118 -1.30 -5.37 -5.54
C GLN A 118 -2.52 -6.28 -5.33
N SER A 119 -2.41 -7.28 -4.46
CA SER A 119 -3.46 -8.22 -4.11
C SER A 119 -3.70 -8.17 -2.60
N LEU A 120 -4.94 -7.87 -2.21
CA LEU A 120 -5.35 -7.81 -0.80
C LEU A 120 -5.94 -9.14 -0.33
N VAL A 121 -6.62 -9.87 -1.22
CA VAL A 121 -7.14 -11.21 -0.94
C VAL A 121 -6.99 -12.07 -2.19
N PRO A 122 -6.15 -13.10 -2.13
CA PRO A 122 -5.15 -13.36 -1.10
C PRO A 122 -4.03 -12.33 -1.15
N TRP A 123 -3.30 -12.12 -0.04
CA TRP A 123 -2.07 -11.32 -0.04
C TRP A 123 -0.82 -12.20 -0.02
N ASP A 124 0.30 -11.64 -0.44
CA ASP A 124 1.61 -12.30 -0.48
C ASP A 124 2.31 -12.24 0.88
N MET A 125 1.92 -13.13 1.79
CA MET A 125 2.53 -13.16 3.12
C MET A 125 4.00 -13.60 3.07
N GLU A 126 4.38 -14.46 2.12
CA GLU A 126 5.76 -14.93 1.94
C GLU A 126 6.71 -13.77 1.64
N ALA A 127 6.32 -12.87 0.75
CA ALA A 127 7.10 -11.67 0.42
C ALA A 127 7.22 -10.72 1.62
N ILE A 128 6.16 -10.61 2.43
CA ILE A 128 6.16 -9.79 3.65
C ILE A 128 7.10 -10.39 4.70
N GLU A 129 7.01 -11.70 4.94
CA GLU A 129 7.87 -12.41 5.89
C GLU A 129 9.35 -12.27 5.51
N ALA A 130 9.69 -12.54 4.27
CA ALA A 130 11.06 -12.43 3.77
C ALA A 130 11.63 -10.99 3.93
N SER A 131 10.81 -9.98 3.72
CA SER A 131 11.22 -8.59 3.93
C SER A 131 11.41 -8.26 5.42
N ILE A 132 10.48 -8.69 6.29
CA ILE A 132 10.57 -8.44 7.74
C ILE A 132 11.72 -9.23 8.37
N GLU A 133 11.97 -10.46 7.93
CA GLU A 133 13.15 -11.22 8.38
C GLU A 133 14.47 -10.51 8.07
N LYS A 134 14.51 -9.78 6.96
CA LYS A 134 15.68 -8.98 6.56
C LYS A 134 15.81 -7.67 7.34
N THR A 135 14.68 -6.98 7.58
CA THR A 135 14.68 -5.59 8.08
C THR A 135 14.38 -5.46 9.57
N GLY A 136 13.73 -6.44 10.18
CA GLY A 136 13.30 -6.42 11.59
C GLY A 136 12.16 -5.45 11.92
N ARG A 137 11.74 -4.60 10.99
CA ARG A 137 10.84 -3.45 11.24
C ARG A 137 9.76 -3.35 10.18
N CYS A 138 8.56 -2.90 10.59
CA CYS A 138 7.42 -2.83 9.67
C CYS A 138 6.54 -1.59 9.90
N VAL A 139 6.25 -0.88 8.81
CA VAL A 139 5.28 0.21 8.74
C VAL A 139 4.21 -0.11 7.70
N LEU A 140 2.94 -0.13 8.11
CA LEU A 140 1.79 -0.33 7.22
C LEU A 140 1.17 1.02 6.87
N VAL A 141 0.92 1.25 5.58
CA VAL A 141 0.39 2.52 5.07
C VAL A 141 -0.87 2.29 4.25
N HIS A 142 -1.98 2.90 4.64
CA HIS A 142 -3.23 2.85 3.88
C HIS A 142 -4.16 4.04 4.15
N GLU A 143 -5.05 4.33 3.20
CA GLU A 143 -5.97 5.50 3.26
C GLU A 143 -7.12 5.34 4.25
N ALA A 144 -7.58 4.10 4.47
CA ALA A 144 -8.73 3.85 5.34
C ALA A 144 -8.44 4.25 6.79
N PRO A 145 -9.46 4.51 7.62
CA PRO A 145 -9.29 4.75 9.04
C PRO A 145 -8.50 3.64 9.76
N LYS A 146 -7.97 3.92 10.93
CA LYS A 146 -7.12 2.98 11.69
C LYS A 146 -7.90 1.78 12.23
N THR A 147 -9.13 2.03 12.69
CA THR A 147 -9.93 1.03 13.40
C THR A 147 -10.64 0.07 12.43
N ARG A 148 -10.51 -1.23 12.67
CA ARG A 148 -11.25 -2.30 11.96
C ARG A 148 -11.11 -2.29 10.44
N ARG A 149 -9.92 -2.01 9.95
CA ARG A 149 -9.63 -2.05 8.52
C ARG A 149 -8.64 -3.16 8.19
N PHE A 150 -8.47 -3.41 6.89
CA PHE A 150 -7.59 -4.47 6.38
C PHE A 150 -6.18 -4.42 6.98
N GLY A 151 -5.60 -3.23 7.16
CA GLY A 151 -4.31 -3.07 7.83
C GLY A 151 -4.28 -3.49 9.31
N SER A 152 -5.43 -3.65 9.97
CA SER A 152 -5.48 -4.20 11.33
C SER A 152 -5.32 -5.72 11.31
N GLU A 153 -5.96 -6.39 10.37
CA GLU A 153 -5.83 -7.82 10.13
C GLU A 153 -4.39 -8.17 9.72
N MET A 154 -3.84 -7.37 8.80
CA MET A 154 -2.47 -7.54 8.34
C MET A 154 -1.46 -7.38 9.48
N ALA A 155 -1.63 -6.37 10.35
CA ALA A 155 -0.76 -6.17 11.50
C ALA A 155 -0.85 -7.35 12.49
N ALA A 156 -2.02 -7.93 12.68
CA ALA A 156 -2.21 -9.13 13.51
C ALA A 156 -1.49 -10.34 12.89
N SER A 157 -1.68 -10.59 11.60
CA SER A 157 -1.04 -11.69 10.89
C SER A 157 0.49 -11.56 10.87
N ILE A 158 1.02 -10.35 10.67
CA ILE A 158 2.46 -10.08 10.77
C ILE A 158 2.97 -10.36 12.18
N GLN A 159 2.23 -9.90 13.20
CA GLN A 159 2.61 -10.17 14.61
C GLN A 159 2.64 -11.66 14.91
N GLU A 160 1.69 -12.44 14.41
CA GLU A 160 1.64 -13.89 14.63
C GLU A 160 2.78 -14.63 13.93
N ARG A 161 3.11 -14.23 12.70
CA ARG A 161 4.03 -14.98 11.84
C ARG A 161 5.48 -14.49 11.95
N CYS A 162 5.68 -13.18 12.18
CA CYS A 162 6.99 -12.55 12.20
C CYS A 162 7.45 -12.13 13.61
N PHE A 163 6.76 -12.56 14.68
CA PHE A 163 7.02 -12.13 16.05
C PHE A 163 8.51 -12.17 16.43
N TRP A 164 9.19 -13.24 16.08
CA TRP A 164 10.59 -13.46 16.44
C TRP A 164 11.60 -12.69 15.56
N SER A 165 11.13 -12.14 14.45
CA SER A 165 11.93 -11.31 13.53
C SER A 165 11.72 -9.83 13.75
N LEU A 166 10.64 -9.43 14.46
CA LEU A 166 10.33 -8.04 14.73
C LEU A 166 11.18 -7.49 15.87
N GLU A 167 11.87 -6.38 15.62
CA GLU A 167 12.67 -5.62 16.59
C GLU A 167 11.87 -4.43 17.18
N ALA A 168 10.74 -4.06 16.53
CA ALA A 168 9.86 -2.98 16.93
C ALA A 168 8.38 -3.37 16.68
N PRO A 169 7.41 -2.73 17.35
CA PRO A 169 6.00 -2.91 17.05
C PRO A 169 5.67 -2.54 15.60
N VAL A 170 4.69 -3.23 14.98
CA VAL A 170 4.19 -2.88 13.65
C VAL A 170 3.47 -1.54 13.73
N ASN A 171 4.06 -0.48 13.16
CA ASN A 171 3.47 0.83 13.11
C ASN A 171 2.49 0.97 11.93
N ARG A 172 1.38 1.70 12.11
CA ARG A 172 0.35 1.92 11.08
C ARG A 172 0.12 3.40 10.85
N VAL A 173 0.32 3.84 9.61
CA VAL A 173 -0.01 5.20 9.15
C VAL A 173 -1.27 5.13 8.29
N THR A 174 -2.34 5.74 8.75
CA THR A 174 -3.68 5.55 8.21
C THR A 174 -4.42 6.88 8.09
N GLY A 175 -5.58 6.88 7.43
CA GLY A 175 -6.56 7.94 7.65
C GLY A 175 -7.00 7.98 9.11
N TRP A 176 -7.60 9.09 9.52
CA TRP A 176 -8.09 9.28 10.89
C TRP A 176 -9.42 8.54 11.11
N ASP A 177 -9.71 8.14 12.35
CA ASP A 177 -10.99 7.54 12.75
C ASP A 177 -12.10 8.61 12.86
N THR A 178 -12.31 9.35 11.78
CA THR A 178 -13.32 10.40 11.64
C THR A 178 -14.08 10.23 10.33
N PRO A 179 -15.27 10.82 10.16
CA PRO A 179 -15.90 10.93 8.85
C PRO A 179 -14.95 11.58 7.84
N PHE A 180 -14.98 11.12 6.59
CA PHE A 180 -14.08 11.65 5.56
C PHE A 180 -14.35 13.12 5.27
N PRO A 181 -13.38 14.03 5.50
CA PRO A 181 -13.57 15.46 5.35
C PRO A 181 -13.19 15.90 3.93
N HIS A 182 -14.14 16.00 3.02
CA HIS A 182 -13.88 16.34 1.62
C HIS A 182 -13.08 17.64 1.40
N THR A 183 -13.27 18.63 2.27
CA THR A 183 -12.58 19.92 2.16
C THR A 183 -11.14 19.85 2.66
N THR A 184 -10.86 18.99 3.64
CA THR A 184 -9.55 18.83 4.29
C THR A 184 -9.03 17.40 4.13
N GLU A 185 -9.26 16.80 2.95
CA GLU A 185 -8.84 15.43 2.66
C GLU A 185 -7.32 15.23 2.79
N TRP A 186 -6.54 16.27 2.53
CA TRP A 186 -5.08 16.24 2.65
C TRP A 186 -4.60 16.08 4.09
N ASP A 187 -5.31 16.67 5.05
CA ASP A 187 -5.03 16.50 6.48
C ASP A 187 -5.46 15.12 6.98
N TYR A 188 -6.47 14.54 6.33
CA TYR A 188 -6.98 13.22 6.64
C TYR A 188 -6.07 12.09 6.14
N MET A 189 -5.58 12.20 4.91
CA MET A 189 -4.79 11.17 4.25
C MET A 189 -3.38 11.06 4.85
N PRO A 190 -2.76 9.87 4.82
CA PRO A 190 -1.34 9.75 5.07
C PRO A 190 -0.54 10.67 4.14
N SER A 191 0.28 11.54 4.72
CA SER A 191 1.23 12.38 3.99
C SER A 191 2.64 11.78 4.02
N PRO A 192 3.55 12.17 3.11
CA PRO A 192 4.94 11.74 3.17
C PRO A 192 5.58 12.02 4.53
N ALA A 193 5.34 13.20 5.11
CA ALA A 193 5.87 13.59 6.43
C ALA A 193 5.39 12.65 7.56
N ARG A 194 4.09 12.30 7.59
CA ARG A 194 3.53 11.37 8.59
C ARG A 194 4.11 9.96 8.45
N ILE A 195 4.37 9.53 7.22
CA ILE A 195 4.96 8.22 6.96
C ILE A 195 6.44 8.22 7.32
N ALA A 196 7.19 9.27 6.96
CA ALA A 196 8.61 9.42 7.33
C ALA A 196 8.79 9.47 8.86
N GLU A 197 7.93 10.22 9.57
CA GLU A 197 7.90 10.25 11.03
C GLU A 197 7.68 8.85 11.64
N ALA A 198 6.75 8.08 11.07
CA ALA A 198 6.49 6.72 11.52
C ALA A 198 7.67 5.77 11.25
N ILE A 199 8.36 5.94 10.12
CA ILE A 199 9.59 5.19 9.81
C ILE A 199 10.67 5.52 10.84
N HIS A 200 10.95 6.80 11.11
CA HIS A 200 11.92 7.22 12.13
C HIS A 200 11.58 6.68 13.51
N LYS A 201 10.32 6.81 13.91
CA LYS A 201 9.85 6.26 15.19
C LYS A 201 10.10 4.75 15.30
N THR A 202 9.82 4.00 14.23
CA THR A 202 10.03 2.54 14.18
C THR A 202 11.52 2.17 14.26
N MET A 203 12.41 3.07 13.82
CA MET A 203 13.87 2.88 13.93
C MET A 203 14.40 3.18 15.35
N GLU A 204 13.70 3.99 16.14
CA GLU A 204 14.08 4.35 17.51
C GLU A 204 13.54 3.39 18.59
N GLU A 205 12.50 2.63 18.27
CA GLU A 205 11.89 1.64 19.16
C GLU A 205 12.72 0.33 19.20
#